data_8c6a0fa03f3c8138fa7d88156a8c3b8a
#
_entry.id   8c6a0fa03f3c8138fa7d88156a8c3b8a
#
_cell.length_a   1.000
_cell.length_b   1.000
_cell.length_c   1.000
_cell.angle_alpha   90.00
_cell.angle_beta   90.00
_cell.angle_gamma   90.00
#
_symmetry.space_group_name_H-M   'P 1'
#
loop_
_entity.id
_entity.type
_entity.pdbx_description
1 polymer ?
#
loop_
_entity_poly.entity_id
_entity_poly.type
_entity_poly.pdbx_seq_one_letter_code
_entity_poly.pdbx_strand_id
1 'polypeptide(L)'
;EARWGLAIIEDSLWNTIPRVYRRLNSIFVKNMNKGLPKNFNPIQFGSWMGGDRDGNPNVTSKVTKEVILLSRWEAAKLYEKTLTKIIRSYSMKKCSKKIMNRVGKSFEPYRVFLRPLRDKMRLTHRSIEQHLINKQPLNKKNLLSSTEEILKPLRVVRESLEQNQNENIAS
;
A
#
# COMPACT_ATOMS: atom_id res chain seq x y z
N GLU A 1 18.50 -6.55 -14.16
CA GLU A 1 18.71 -6.81 -12.72
C GLU A 1 17.60 -6.18 -11.87
N ALA A 2 17.36 -4.85 -11.91
CA ALA A 2 16.32 -4.18 -11.09
C ALA A 2 14.91 -4.75 -11.33
N ARG A 3 14.52 -5.04 -12.57
CA ARG A 3 13.22 -5.65 -12.90
C ARG A 3 13.08 -7.04 -12.30
N TRP A 4 14.16 -7.80 -12.24
CA TRP A 4 14.17 -9.14 -11.64
C TRP A 4 13.94 -9.09 -10.12
N GLY A 5 14.62 -8.19 -9.42
CA GLY A 5 14.40 -7.98 -8.00
C GLY A 5 12.97 -7.52 -7.68
N LEU A 6 12.38 -6.66 -8.51
CA LEU A 6 10.98 -6.24 -8.36
C LEU A 6 9.98 -7.37 -8.61
N ALA A 7 10.27 -8.28 -9.55
CA ALA A 7 9.44 -9.47 -9.78
C ALA A 7 9.40 -10.38 -8.53
N ILE A 8 10.52 -10.55 -7.82
CA ILE A 8 10.55 -11.30 -6.56
C ILE A 8 9.66 -10.63 -5.49
N ILE A 9 9.64 -9.30 -5.44
CA ILE A 9 8.76 -8.57 -4.52
C ILE A 9 7.29 -8.83 -4.88
N GLU A 10 6.91 -8.74 -6.17
CA GLU A 10 5.53 -9.00 -6.62
C GLU A 10 5.10 -10.45 -6.36
N ASP A 11 5.90 -11.40 -6.79
CA ASP A 11 5.49 -12.82 -6.82
C ASP A 11 5.57 -13.50 -5.45
N SER A 12 6.55 -13.13 -4.65
CA SER A 12 6.83 -13.82 -3.37
C SER A 12 6.58 -12.97 -2.15
N LEU A 13 7.26 -11.83 -2.02
CA LEU A 13 7.31 -11.07 -0.77
C LEU A 13 5.99 -10.38 -0.46
N TRP A 14 5.32 -9.83 -1.47
CA TRP A 14 4.07 -9.08 -1.31
C TRP A 14 2.97 -9.87 -0.60
N ASN A 15 2.87 -11.16 -0.90
CA ASN A 15 1.87 -12.03 -0.29
C ASN A 15 2.37 -12.74 0.97
N THR A 16 3.67 -13.01 1.05
CA THR A 16 4.26 -13.78 2.14
C THR A 16 4.40 -12.97 3.43
N ILE A 17 4.85 -11.72 3.35
CA ILE A 17 5.07 -10.88 4.53
C ILE A 17 3.81 -10.66 5.35
N PRO A 18 2.64 -10.31 4.77
CA PRO A 18 1.41 -10.21 5.54
C PRO A 18 0.98 -11.52 6.22
N ARG A 19 1.30 -12.69 5.63
CA ARG A 19 1.04 -14.00 6.25
C ARG A 19 1.94 -14.23 7.46
N VAL A 20 3.22 -13.92 7.33
CA VAL A 20 4.18 -14.00 8.45
C VAL A 20 3.72 -13.12 9.62
N TYR A 21 3.34 -11.87 9.35
CA TYR A 21 2.81 -10.97 10.38
C TYR A 21 1.57 -11.50 11.07
N ARG A 22 0.60 -12.02 10.32
CA ARG A 22 -0.61 -12.61 10.90
C ARG A 22 -0.30 -13.82 11.76
N ARG A 23 0.62 -14.69 11.31
CA ARG A 23 1.04 -15.86 12.07
C ARG A 23 1.77 -15.47 13.37
N LEU A 24 2.70 -14.52 13.29
CA LEU A 24 3.36 -13.95 14.46
C LEU A 24 2.33 -13.37 15.45
N ASN A 25 1.41 -12.53 14.97
CA ASN A 25 0.38 -11.96 15.81
C ASN A 25 -0.48 -13.04 16.50
N SER A 26 -0.86 -14.10 15.80
CA SER A 26 -1.62 -15.20 16.36
C SER A 26 -0.85 -15.95 17.47
N ILE A 27 0.47 -16.13 17.28
CA ILE A 27 1.34 -16.75 18.29
C ILE A 27 1.44 -15.85 19.53
N PHE A 28 1.61 -14.55 19.35
CA PHE A 28 1.67 -13.59 20.45
C PHE A 28 0.35 -13.54 21.24
N VAL A 29 -0.78 -13.49 20.55
CA VAL A 29 -2.10 -13.52 21.19
C VAL A 29 -2.27 -14.81 22.01
N LYS A 30 -1.90 -15.98 21.43
CA LYS A 30 -2.05 -17.27 22.10
C LYS A 30 -1.18 -17.42 23.35
N ASN A 31 0.06 -16.91 23.34
CA ASN A 31 1.01 -17.14 24.42
C ASN A 31 1.07 -15.98 25.45
N MET A 32 0.73 -14.76 25.03
CA MET A 32 0.87 -13.57 25.86
C MET A 32 -0.46 -12.84 26.12
N ASN A 33 -1.58 -13.37 25.62
CA ASN A 33 -2.90 -12.72 25.63
C ASN A 33 -2.87 -11.27 25.09
N LYS A 34 -1.89 -10.94 24.26
CA LYS A 34 -1.67 -9.61 23.70
C LYS A 34 -1.15 -9.72 22.27
N GLY A 35 -1.79 -9.00 21.34
CA GLY A 35 -1.32 -8.91 19.96
C GLY A 35 -0.06 -8.05 19.81
N LEU A 36 0.54 -8.12 18.63
CA LEU A 36 1.67 -7.28 18.26
C LEU A 36 1.29 -5.78 18.31
N PRO A 37 2.21 -4.90 18.71
CA PRO A 37 1.99 -3.46 18.63
C PRO A 37 1.56 -3.01 17.23
N LYS A 38 0.65 -2.03 17.15
CA LYS A 38 0.10 -1.54 15.87
C LYS A 38 1.16 -0.97 14.91
N ASN A 39 2.30 -0.54 15.44
CA ASN A 39 3.45 0.01 14.71
C ASN A 39 4.64 -0.96 14.64
N PHE A 40 4.43 -2.23 14.99
CA PHE A 40 5.49 -3.25 14.93
C PHE A 40 5.87 -3.52 13.48
N ASN A 41 7.11 -3.21 13.13
CA ASN A 41 7.67 -3.39 11.80
C ASN A 41 9.08 -3.99 11.87
N PRO A 42 9.21 -5.31 12.12
CA PRO A 42 10.50 -5.98 12.29
C PRO A 42 11.23 -6.26 10.97
N ILE A 43 10.55 -6.13 9.84
CA ILE A 43 11.11 -6.41 8.52
C ILE A 43 11.24 -5.11 7.76
N GLN A 44 12.47 -4.74 7.43
CA GLN A 44 12.77 -3.59 6.58
C GLN A 44 13.46 -4.07 5.32
N PHE A 45 13.09 -3.48 4.19
CA PHE A 45 13.70 -3.79 2.90
C PHE A 45 14.66 -2.70 2.50
N GLY A 46 15.87 -3.10 2.11
CA GLY A 46 16.83 -2.29 1.39
C GLY A 46 16.99 -2.79 -0.03
N SER A 47 17.41 -1.93 -0.92
CA SER A 47 17.79 -2.31 -2.28
C SER A 47 19.08 -1.59 -2.66
N TRP A 48 20.07 -2.32 -3.12
CA TRP A 48 21.30 -1.79 -3.70
C TRP A 48 21.19 -1.61 -5.23
N MET A 49 20.18 -2.18 -5.85
CA MET A 49 20.01 -2.17 -7.30
C MET A 49 19.94 -0.74 -7.83
N GLY A 50 20.83 -0.40 -8.75
CA GLY A 50 20.96 0.94 -9.33
C GLY A 50 21.45 2.03 -8.37
N GLY A 51 21.80 1.71 -7.12
CA GLY A 51 22.31 2.65 -6.12
C GLY A 51 23.77 2.39 -5.77
N ASP A 52 24.15 1.14 -5.64
CA ASP A 52 25.53 0.72 -5.41
C ASP A 52 26.33 0.78 -6.70
N ARG A 53 27.39 1.55 -6.69
CA ARG A 53 28.24 1.78 -7.87
C ARG A 53 29.43 0.85 -7.92
N ASP A 54 30.01 0.55 -6.79
CA ASP A 54 31.15 -0.36 -6.57
C ASP A 54 32.10 -0.49 -7.79
N GLY A 55 32.56 0.66 -8.32
CA GLY A 55 33.39 0.75 -9.50
C GLY A 55 32.69 0.48 -10.85
N ASN A 56 31.40 0.21 -10.87
CA ASN A 56 30.64 -0.03 -12.10
C ASN A 56 30.24 1.29 -12.80
N PRO A 57 30.86 1.65 -13.93
CA PRO A 57 30.59 2.91 -14.63
C PRO A 57 29.18 2.99 -15.23
N ASN A 58 28.48 1.86 -15.36
CA ASN A 58 27.12 1.79 -15.89
C ASN A 58 26.06 2.22 -14.87
N VAL A 59 26.39 2.26 -13.56
CA VAL A 59 25.49 2.74 -12.51
C VAL A 59 25.61 4.25 -12.36
N THR A 60 24.98 4.95 -13.28
CA THR A 60 24.94 6.42 -13.31
C THR A 60 23.79 6.97 -12.47
N SER A 61 23.81 8.27 -12.15
CA SER A 61 22.71 8.95 -11.46
C SER A 61 21.39 8.85 -12.22
N LYS A 62 21.44 8.77 -13.55
CA LYS A 62 20.27 8.53 -14.40
C LYS A 62 19.68 7.16 -14.16
N VAL A 63 20.52 6.12 -14.14
CA VAL A 63 20.10 4.74 -13.84
C VAL A 63 19.50 4.63 -12.45
N THR A 64 20.15 5.23 -11.45
CA THR A 64 19.61 5.28 -10.07
C THR A 64 18.20 5.87 -10.04
N LYS A 65 18.00 7.01 -10.71
CA LYS A 65 16.70 7.67 -10.79
C LYS A 65 15.65 6.80 -11.48
N GLU A 66 16.01 6.14 -12.58
CA GLU A 66 15.13 5.23 -13.30
C GLU A 66 14.73 4.02 -12.43
N VAL A 67 15.66 3.44 -11.67
CA VAL A 67 15.38 2.31 -10.77
C VAL A 67 14.47 2.73 -9.60
N ILE A 68 14.68 3.91 -9.02
CA ILE A 68 13.79 4.45 -7.98
C ILE A 68 12.36 4.65 -8.54
N LEU A 69 12.23 5.19 -9.75
CA LEU A 69 10.93 5.35 -10.38
C LEU A 69 10.28 4.01 -10.70
N LEU A 70 11.05 3.02 -11.15
CA LEU A 70 10.55 1.68 -11.43
C LEU A 70 10.05 0.98 -10.15
N SER A 71 10.78 1.10 -9.04
CA SER A 71 10.36 0.57 -7.73
C SER A 71 9.07 1.23 -7.25
N ARG A 72 8.94 2.53 -7.46
CA ARG A 72 7.75 3.30 -7.12
C ARG A 72 6.55 2.95 -8.01
N TRP A 73 6.79 2.70 -9.28
CA TRP A 73 5.79 2.20 -10.24
C TRP A 73 5.23 0.85 -9.79
N GLU A 74 6.12 -0.10 -9.47
CA GLU A 74 5.73 -1.43 -9.02
C GLU A 74 4.92 -1.38 -7.73
N ALA A 75 5.39 -0.62 -6.73
CA ALA A 75 4.66 -0.44 -5.47
C ALA A 75 3.24 0.13 -5.71
N ALA A 76 3.11 1.16 -6.53
CA ALA A 76 1.81 1.77 -6.84
C ALA A 76 0.86 0.79 -7.55
N LYS A 77 1.36 -0.03 -8.47
CA LYS A 77 0.63 -1.10 -9.16
C LYS A 77 0.12 -2.16 -8.18
N LEU A 78 0.97 -2.61 -7.27
CA LEU A 78 0.62 -3.61 -6.25
C LEU A 78 -0.42 -3.08 -5.25
N TYR A 79 -0.29 -1.81 -4.82
CA TYR A 79 -1.28 -1.17 -3.98
C TYR A 79 -2.62 -0.99 -4.69
N GLU A 80 -2.65 -0.57 -5.96
CA GLU A 80 -3.89 -0.48 -6.75
C GLU A 80 -4.60 -1.83 -6.82
N LYS A 81 -3.86 -2.90 -7.16
CA LYS A 81 -4.38 -4.28 -7.22
C LYS A 81 -4.98 -4.72 -5.87
N THR A 82 -4.29 -4.43 -4.77
CA THR A 82 -4.72 -4.79 -3.41
C THR A 82 -5.93 -3.97 -2.99
N LEU A 83 -5.92 -2.66 -3.19
CA LEU A 83 -7.06 -1.79 -2.88
C LEU A 83 -8.30 -2.17 -3.69
N THR A 84 -8.13 -2.57 -4.94
CA THR A 84 -9.25 -3.05 -5.78
C THR A 84 -9.88 -4.30 -5.18
N LYS A 85 -9.08 -5.25 -4.67
CA LYS A 85 -9.60 -6.43 -3.96
C LYS A 85 -10.33 -6.04 -2.68
N ILE A 86 -9.75 -5.16 -1.86
CA ILE A 86 -10.35 -4.66 -0.61
C ILE A 86 -11.69 -3.96 -0.91
N ILE A 87 -11.73 -3.06 -1.88
CA ILE A 87 -12.94 -2.34 -2.27
C ILE A 87 -14.05 -3.31 -2.70
N ARG A 88 -13.71 -4.38 -3.42
CA ARG A 88 -14.69 -5.40 -3.83
C ARG A 88 -15.22 -6.22 -2.66
N SER A 89 -14.38 -6.52 -1.66
CA SER A 89 -14.77 -7.33 -0.51
C SER A 89 -15.57 -6.56 0.55
N TYR A 90 -15.50 -5.22 0.58
CA TYR A 90 -16.17 -4.40 1.58
C TYR A 90 -17.52 -3.86 1.06
N SER A 91 -18.59 -4.64 1.28
CA SER A 91 -19.98 -4.28 0.93
C SER A 91 -20.85 -3.90 2.14
N MET A 92 -20.24 -3.56 3.27
CA MET A 92 -20.93 -3.23 4.51
C MET A 92 -21.60 -1.85 4.44
N LYS A 93 -22.82 -1.76 5.00
CA LYS A 93 -23.59 -0.51 5.08
C LYS A 93 -23.22 0.35 6.30
N LYS A 94 -22.92 -0.30 7.45
CA LYS A 94 -22.55 0.40 8.69
C LYS A 94 -21.11 0.85 8.63
N CYS A 95 -20.85 2.11 9.00
CA CYS A 95 -19.50 2.66 9.15
C CYS A 95 -19.47 3.72 10.25
N SER A 96 -18.26 4.10 10.71
CA SER A 96 -18.08 5.15 11.70
C SER A 96 -18.57 6.52 11.19
N LYS A 97 -18.94 7.41 12.11
CA LYS A 97 -19.29 8.80 11.81
C LYS A 97 -18.20 9.52 10.99
N LYS A 98 -16.94 9.19 11.24
CA LYS A 98 -15.78 9.76 10.51
C LYS A 98 -15.78 9.43 9.01
N ILE A 99 -16.17 8.22 8.65
CA ILE A 99 -16.34 7.82 7.24
C ILE A 99 -17.61 8.44 6.68
N MET A 100 -18.74 8.35 7.41
CA MET A 100 -20.02 8.91 7.00
C MET A 100 -19.94 10.40 6.65
N ASN A 101 -19.24 11.19 7.48
CA ASN A 101 -19.07 12.63 7.24
C ASN A 101 -18.27 12.93 5.95
N ARG A 102 -17.44 12.00 5.49
CA ARG A 102 -16.63 12.18 4.27
C ARG A 102 -17.37 11.73 3.00
N VAL A 103 -18.14 10.66 3.10
CA VAL A 103 -18.75 10.04 1.91
C VAL A 103 -20.24 10.39 1.75
N GLY A 104 -20.86 10.96 2.79
CA GLY A 104 -22.30 11.21 2.83
C GLY A 104 -23.13 9.92 2.96
N LYS A 105 -24.42 9.99 2.65
CA LYS A 105 -25.30 8.81 2.63
C LYS A 105 -24.89 7.88 1.49
N SER A 106 -24.40 6.69 1.83
CA SER A 106 -23.98 5.67 0.85
C SER A 106 -24.33 4.28 1.34
N PHE A 107 -24.76 3.40 0.42
CA PHE A 107 -24.98 1.99 0.71
C PHE A 107 -23.66 1.21 0.89
N GLU A 108 -22.54 1.72 0.37
CA GLU A 108 -21.23 1.10 0.40
C GLU A 108 -20.14 2.11 0.80
N PRO A 109 -20.21 2.65 2.03
CA PRO A 109 -19.38 3.78 2.46
C PRO A 109 -17.89 3.50 2.38
N TYR A 110 -17.44 2.29 2.70
CA TYR A 110 -16.01 1.91 2.61
C TYR A 110 -15.50 1.92 1.17
N ARG A 111 -16.32 1.48 0.22
CA ARG A 111 -15.97 1.50 -1.21
C ARG A 111 -15.80 2.94 -1.71
N VAL A 112 -16.76 3.80 -1.38
CA VAL A 112 -16.71 5.22 -1.76
C VAL A 112 -15.50 5.89 -1.12
N PHE A 113 -15.22 5.61 0.14
CA PHE A 113 -14.11 6.19 0.88
C PHE A 113 -12.73 5.79 0.33
N LEU A 114 -12.56 4.53 -0.13
CA LEU A 114 -11.27 4.01 -0.60
C LEU A 114 -11.01 4.24 -2.09
N ARG A 115 -12.04 4.51 -2.90
CA ARG A 115 -11.88 4.78 -4.35
C ARG A 115 -10.85 5.87 -4.66
N PRO A 116 -10.86 7.05 -4.01
CA PRO A 116 -9.86 8.10 -4.28
C PRO A 116 -8.43 7.64 -4.05
N LEU A 117 -8.18 6.83 -3.02
CA LEU A 117 -6.85 6.27 -2.75
C LEU A 117 -6.42 5.30 -3.87
N ARG A 118 -7.31 4.37 -4.27
CA ARG A 118 -7.05 3.47 -5.40
C ARG A 118 -6.75 4.25 -6.69
N ASP A 119 -7.54 5.27 -6.99
CA ASP A 119 -7.39 6.06 -8.21
C ASP A 119 -6.10 6.88 -8.18
N LYS A 120 -5.66 7.35 -6.99
CA LYS A 120 -4.35 7.99 -6.82
C LYS A 120 -3.20 7.02 -7.10
N MET A 121 -3.30 5.74 -6.68
CA MET A 121 -2.32 4.70 -7.02
C MET A 121 -2.27 4.47 -8.53
N ARG A 122 -3.42 4.37 -9.17
CA ARG A 122 -3.54 4.22 -10.62
C ARG A 122 -2.90 5.37 -11.37
N LEU A 123 -3.15 6.60 -10.96
CA LEU A 123 -2.55 7.79 -11.57
C LEU A 123 -1.03 7.82 -11.36
N THR A 124 -0.57 7.40 -10.17
CA THR A 124 0.86 7.33 -9.84
C THR A 124 1.58 6.36 -10.78
N HIS A 125 1.13 5.11 -10.87
CA HIS A 125 1.84 4.15 -11.71
C HIS A 125 1.74 4.50 -13.20
N ARG A 126 0.60 4.95 -13.70
CA ARG A 126 0.43 5.37 -15.11
C ARG A 126 1.33 6.56 -15.47
N SER A 127 1.42 7.55 -14.59
CA SER A 127 2.27 8.73 -14.83
C SER A 127 3.75 8.35 -14.89
N ILE A 128 4.19 7.43 -14.01
CA ILE A 128 5.57 6.92 -14.05
C ILE A 128 5.80 6.07 -15.30
N GLU A 129 4.87 5.21 -15.67
CA GLU A 129 4.95 4.38 -16.87
C GLU A 129 5.10 5.23 -18.15
N GLN A 130 4.26 6.26 -18.30
CA GLN A 130 4.35 7.19 -19.43
C GLN A 130 5.70 7.92 -19.47
N HIS A 131 6.23 8.30 -18.29
CA HIS A 131 7.56 8.92 -18.20
C HIS A 131 8.68 7.95 -18.61
N LEU A 132 8.64 6.70 -18.12
CA LEU A 132 9.69 5.71 -18.40
C LEU A 132 9.67 5.21 -19.85
N ILE A 133 8.49 4.99 -20.42
CA ILE A 133 8.32 4.44 -21.77
C ILE A 133 8.34 5.54 -22.83
N ASN A 134 7.50 6.56 -22.66
CA ASN A 134 7.25 7.57 -23.70
C ASN A 134 8.07 8.85 -23.49
N LYS A 135 8.97 8.87 -22.48
CA LYS A 135 9.80 10.05 -22.13
C LYS A 135 8.99 11.34 -21.85
N GLN A 136 7.69 11.20 -21.53
CA GLN A 136 6.84 12.33 -21.16
C GLN A 136 7.28 12.96 -19.84
N PRO A 137 7.09 14.27 -19.64
CA PRO A 137 7.38 14.90 -18.37
C PRO A 137 6.60 14.26 -17.21
N LEU A 138 7.28 13.99 -16.10
CA LEU A 138 6.66 13.38 -14.92
C LEU A 138 5.69 14.36 -14.25
N ASN A 139 4.40 14.06 -14.29
CA ASN A 139 3.39 14.89 -13.62
C ASN A 139 3.41 14.64 -12.10
N LYS A 140 4.12 15.50 -11.38
CA LYS A 140 4.26 15.38 -9.91
C LYS A 140 2.94 15.43 -9.15
N LYS A 141 1.90 16.10 -9.68
CA LYS A 141 0.56 16.17 -9.05
C LYS A 141 -0.14 14.80 -9.01
N ASN A 142 0.16 13.93 -9.95
CA ASN A 142 -0.38 12.58 -10.01
C ASN A 142 0.32 11.62 -9.06
N LEU A 143 1.51 11.96 -8.57
CA LEU A 143 2.28 11.08 -7.71
C LEU A 143 1.80 11.18 -6.26
N LEU A 144 1.92 10.07 -5.56
CA LEU A 144 1.89 10.07 -4.10
C LEU A 144 3.06 10.90 -3.57
N SER A 145 2.82 11.73 -2.58
CA SER A 145 3.85 12.56 -1.96
C SER A 145 4.47 11.91 -0.72
N SER A 146 3.69 11.10 -0.01
CA SER A 146 4.14 10.48 1.24
C SER A 146 3.44 9.15 1.53
N THR A 147 4.04 8.34 2.40
CA THR A 147 3.45 7.10 2.92
C THR A 147 2.16 7.37 3.70
N GLU A 148 2.03 8.52 4.36
CA GLU A 148 0.84 8.89 5.13
C GLU A 148 -0.41 9.05 4.26
N GLU A 149 -0.27 9.41 2.98
CA GLU A 149 -1.41 9.42 2.05
C GLU A 149 -2.06 8.04 1.89
N ILE A 150 -1.27 6.97 2.08
CA ILE A 150 -1.75 5.58 2.04
C ILE A 150 -2.25 5.16 3.42
N LEU A 151 -1.45 5.37 4.46
CA LEU A 151 -1.70 4.82 5.79
C LEU A 151 -2.89 5.48 6.46
N LYS A 152 -3.05 6.80 6.32
CA LYS A 152 -4.12 7.55 7.00
C LYS A 152 -5.53 7.06 6.63
N PRO A 153 -5.91 6.90 5.35
CA PRO A 153 -7.21 6.33 4.99
C PRO A 153 -7.38 4.89 5.48
N LEU A 154 -6.33 4.07 5.42
CA LEU A 154 -6.41 2.67 5.86
C LEU A 154 -6.59 2.54 7.38
N ARG A 155 -5.94 3.41 8.17
CA ARG A 155 -6.15 3.49 9.62
C ARG A 155 -7.61 3.86 9.96
N VAL A 156 -8.19 4.83 9.24
CA VAL A 156 -9.59 5.23 9.43
C VAL A 156 -10.55 4.07 9.15
N VAL A 157 -10.30 3.32 8.08
CA VAL A 157 -11.10 2.12 7.75
C VAL A 157 -10.97 1.06 8.84
N ARG A 158 -9.75 0.77 9.28
CA ARG A 158 -9.51 -0.21 10.35
C ARG A 158 -10.21 0.17 11.64
N GLU A 159 -10.05 1.41 12.10
CA GLU A 159 -10.72 1.93 13.30
C GLU A 159 -12.25 1.78 13.21
N SER A 160 -12.82 2.09 12.04
CA SER A 160 -14.25 1.95 11.80
C SER A 160 -14.73 0.50 11.83
N LEU A 161 -13.94 -0.44 11.32
CA LEU A 161 -14.25 -1.86 11.36
C LEU A 161 -14.15 -2.44 12.78
N GLU A 162 -13.12 -2.03 13.54
CA GLU A 162 -12.96 -2.41 14.96
C GLU A 162 -14.16 -1.92 15.80
N GLN A 163 -14.64 -0.70 15.58
CA GLN A 163 -15.83 -0.14 16.24
C GLN A 163 -17.09 -0.95 15.91
N ASN A 164 -17.34 -1.25 14.65
CA ASN A 164 -18.51 -2.02 14.23
C ASN A 164 -18.50 -3.46 14.77
N GLN A 165 -17.35 -4.09 14.93
CA GLN A 165 -17.25 -5.41 15.55
C GLN A 165 -17.61 -5.37 17.03
N ASN A 166 -17.15 -4.36 17.77
CA ASN A 166 -17.45 -4.20 19.18
C ASN A 166 -18.94 -3.91 19.44
N GLU A 167 -19.59 -3.14 18.56
CA GLU A 167 -21.03 -2.90 18.66
C GLU A 167 -21.87 -4.15 18.39
N ASN A 168 -21.42 -5.05 17.52
CA ASN A 168 -22.10 -6.31 17.25
C ASN A 168 -21.90 -7.38 18.34
N ILE A 169 -20.90 -7.23 19.21
CA ILE A 169 -20.65 -8.11 20.38
C ILE A 169 -21.46 -7.63 21.59
N ALA A 170 -21.80 -6.33 21.64
CA ALA A 170 -22.55 -5.72 22.74
C ALA A 170 -24.07 -5.71 22.53
N SER A 171 -24.56 -6.10 21.35
CA SER A 171 -25.97 -6.26 20.99
C SER A 171 -26.40 -7.71 20.98
#